data_39d7c540b619f8b413553702a5e76bb7
#
_entry.id   39d7c540b619f8b413553702a5e76bb7
#
_cell.length_a   1.000
_cell.length_b   1.000
_cell.length_c   1.000
_cell.angle_alpha   90.00
_cell.angle_beta   90.00
_cell.angle_gamma   90.00
#
_symmetry.space_group_name_H-M   'P 1'
#
loop_
_entity.id
_entity.type
_entity.pdbx_description
1 polymer ?
#
loop_
_entity_poly.entity_id
_entity_poly.type
_entity_poly.pdbx_seq_one_letter_code
_entity_poly.pdbx_strand_id
1 'polypeptide(L)'
;MLRLATYQPDIAPNLGSMIRLCACFGVALDVIEPCGFPLSLKSLRRTAMDYADIADMTRHDSWETFQVTRPAGRLVLLTTKADEHLWGFKFEQDDTLVMGRE
;
A
#
# COMPACT_ATOMS: atom_id res chain seq x y z
N MET A 1 -6.24 -10.49 8.43
CA MET A 1 -5.72 -10.69 7.09
C MET A 1 -4.64 -9.66 6.79
N LEU A 2 -3.54 -10.09 6.22
CA LEU A 2 -2.42 -9.20 5.89
C LEU A 2 -2.83 -8.14 4.88
N ARG A 3 -2.41 -6.89 5.08
CA ARG A 3 -2.68 -5.77 4.19
C ARG A 3 -1.38 -5.06 3.85
N LEU A 4 -1.37 -4.37 2.73
CA LEU A 4 -0.27 -3.50 2.32
C LEU A 4 -0.77 -2.07 2.26
N ALA A 5 -0.02 -1.13 2.82
CA ALA A 5 -0.32 0.29 2.73
C ALA A 5 0.87 1.02 2.14
N THR A 6 0.63 1.99 1.26
CA THR A 6 1.68 2.83 0.71
C THR A 6 1.44 4.27 1.13
N TYR A 7 2.44 4.86 1.80
CA TYR A 7 2.35 6.20 2.37
C TYR A 7 2.85 7.22 1.36
N GLN A 8 1.94 8.05 0.86
CA GLN A 8 2.23 9.17 -0.04
C GLN A 8 3.21 8.80 -1.16
N PRO A 9 2.85 7.81 -2.02
CA PRO A 9 3.78 7.38 -3.08
C PRO A 9 4.06 8.52 -4.05
N ASP A 10 5.33 8.68 -4.41
CA ASP A 10 5.79 9.74 -5.31
C ASP A 10 5.99 9.27 -6.74
N ILE A 11 6.13 7.97 -6.96
CA ILE A 11 6.49 7.38 -8.26
C ILE A 11 5.35 6.50 -8.74
N ALA A 12 4.65 6.93 -9.81
CA ALA A 12 3.47 6.24 -10.32
C ALA A 12 3.75 4.78 -10.73
N PRO A 13 4.85 4.45 -11.43
CA PRO A 13 5.15 3.04 -11.75
C PRO A 13 5.29 2.15 -10.52
N ASN A 14 5.80 2.67 -9.40
CA ASN A 14 5.91 1.90 -8.17
C ASN A 14 4.54 1.58 -7.59
N LEU A 15 3.62 2.53 -7.61
CA LEU A 15 2.24 2.28 -7.19
C LEU A 15 1.59 1.23 -8.10
N GLY A 16 1.79 1.33 -9.41
CA GLY A 16 1.28 0.34 -10.35
C GLY A 16 1.80 -1.07 -10.04
N SER A 17 3.08 -1.19 -9.69
CA SER A 17 3.67 -2.47 -9.29
C SER A 17 3.03 -3.03 -8.03
N MET A 18 2.76 -2.18 -7.04
CA MET A 18 2.10 -2.60 -5.80
C MET A 18 0.66 -3.04 -6.06
N ILE A 19 -0.06 -2.35 -6.93
CA ILE A 19 -1.43 -2.75 -7.31
C ILE A 19 -1.42 -4.14 -7.95
N ARG A 20 -0.51 -4.38 -8.88
CA ARG A 20 -0.38 -5.70 -9.53
C ARG A 20 -0.02 -6.79 -8.53
N LEU A 21 0.94 -6.50 -7.65
CA LEU A 21 1.35 -7.45 -6.62
C LEU A 21 0.18 -7.83 -5.71
N CYS A 22 -0.53 -6.84 -5.20
CA CYS A 22 -1.65 -7.08 -4.30
C CYS A 22 -2.79 -7.83 -5.00
N ALA A 23 -3.07 -7.50 -6.26
CA ALA A 23 -4.08 -8.21 -7.03
C ALA A 23 -3.71 -9.69 -7.22
N CYS A 24 -2.45 -9.97 -7.52
CA CYS A 24 -1.98 -11.33 -7.73
C CYS A 24 -2.02 -12.19 -6.47
N PHE A 25 -1.76 -11.60 -5.32
CA PHE A 25 -1.74 -12.32 -4.04
C PHE A 25 -3.04 -12.21 -3.25
N GLY A 26 -4.03 -11.50 -3.76
CA GLY A 26 -5.29 -11.30 -3.04
C GLY A 26 -5.14 -10.50 -1.76
N VAL A 27 -4.19 -9.56 -1.72
CA VAL A 27 -3.92 -8.70 -0.57
C VAL A 27 -4.57 -7.35 -0.78
N ALA A 28 -5.25 -6.82 0.25
CA ALA A 28 -5.84 -5.49 0.19
C ALA A 28 -4.74 -4.43 0.22
N LEU A 29 -4.91 -3.37 -0.56
CA LEU A 29 -3.98 -2.25 -0.66
C LEU A 29 -4.65 -0.97 -0.19
N ASP A 30 -4.00 -0.26 0.73
CA ASP A 30 -4.39 1.08 1.16
C ASP A 30 -3.41 2.10 0.57
N VAL A 31 -3.94 3.10 -0.13
CA VAL A 31 -3.15 4.19 -0.71
C VAL A 31 -3.41 5.45 0.10
N ILE A 32 -2.38 5.96 0.77
CA ILE A 32 -2.49 7.13 1.64
C ILE A 32 -1.99 8.35 0.88
N GLU A 33 -2.90 9.26 0.57
CA GLU A 33 -2.61 10.48 -0.18
C GLU A 33 -2.15 11.59 0.77
N PRO A 34 -1.56 12.67 0.28
CA PRO A 34 -1.41 13.00 -1.14
C PRO A 34 -0.29 12.23 -1.83
N CYS A 35 -0.49 11.92 -3.11
CA CYS A 35 0.54 11.31 -3.96
C CYS A 35 1.33 12.40 -4.68
N GLY A 36 2.56 12.06 -5.08
CA GLY A 36 3.39 12.96 -5.87
C GLY A 36 3.00 13.07 -7.35
N PHE A 37 1.88 12.45 -7.74
CA PHE A 37 1.35 12.43 -9.10
C PHE A 37 -0.18 12.39 -9.06
N PRO A 38 -0.88 12.75 -10.18
CA PRO A 38 -2.33 12.66 -10.21
C PRO A 38 -2.81 11.22 -10.07
N LEU A 39 -3.70 10.98 -9.09
CA LEU A 39 -4.26 9.65 -8.83
C LEU A 39 -5.69 9.59 -9.36
N SER A 40 -5.84 9.32 -10.65
CA SER A 40 -7.12 9.15 -11.32
C SER A 40 -7.28 7.71 -11.77
N LEU A 41 -8.52 7.30 -12.04
CA LEU A 41 -8.79 5.97 -12.56
C LEU A 41 -8.02 5.72 -13.87
N LYS A 42 -7.95 6.75 -14.73
CA LYS A 42 -7.25 6.65 -16.01
C LYS A 42 -5.75 6.43 -15.81
N SER A 43 -5.12 7.18 -14.90
CA SER A 43 -3.69 7.00 -14.64
C SER A 43 -3.40 5.66 -13.94
N LEU A 44 -4.29 5.21 -13.08
CA LEU A 44 -4.17 3.90 -12.44
C LEU A 44 -4.22 2.76 -13.47
N ARG A 45 -5.15 2.83 -14.42
CA ARG A 45 -5.25 1.82 -15.48
C ARG A 45 -4.00 1.80 -16.36
N ARG A 46 -3.40 2.97 -16.59
CA ARG A 46 -2.18 3.07 -17.39
C ARG A 46 -0.99 2.42 -16.67
N THR A 47 -0.84 2.63 -15.36
CA THR A 47 0.31 2.15 -14.60
C THR A 47 0.11 0.72 -14.09
N ALA A 48 -1.10 0.35 -13.74
CA ALA A 48 -1.43 -0.98 -13.21
C ALA A 48 -1.98 -1.93 -14.25
N MET A 49 -2.12 -1.48 -15.49
CA MET A 49 -2.68 -2.28 -16.59
C MET A 49 -4.09 -2.76 -16.23
N ASP A 50 -4.42 -4.02 -16.50
CA ASP A 50 -5.75 -4.56 -16.23
C ASP A 50 -5.96 -4.93 -14.74
N TYR A 51 -4.92 -4.89 -13.94
CA TYR A 51 -4.98 -5.30 -12.54
C TYR A 51 -5.72 -4.31 -11.65
N ALA A 52 -5.87 -3.05 -12.09
CA ALA A 52 -6.59 -2.05 -11.31
C ALA A 52 -8.04 -2.44 -11.07
N ASP A 53 -8.66 -3.18 -11.98
CA ASP A 53 -10.07 -3.59 -11.87
C ASP A 53 -10.28 -4.74 -10.89
N ILE A 54 -9.27 -5.55 -10.62
CA ILE A 54 -9.37 -6.71 -9.73
C ILE A 54 -8.69 -6.48 -8.39
N ALA A 55 -7.94 -5.40 -8.24
CA ALA A 55 -7.26 -5.08 -6.99
C ALA A 55 -8.25 -4.56 -5.94
N ASP A 56 -8.10 -5.03 -4.70
CA ASP A 56 -8.85 -4.52 -3.55
C ASP A 56 -8.09 -3.30 -3.01
N MET A 57 -8.38 -2.13 -3.56
CA MET A 57 -7.65 -0.90 -3.25
C MET A 57 -8.58 0.13 -2.62
N THR A 58 -8.17 0.70 -1.49
CA THR A 58 -8.86 1.79 -0.81
C THR A 58 -7.95 3.02 -0.78
N ARG A 59 -8.49 4.18 -1.16
CA ARG A 59 -7.79 5.46 -1.09
C ARG A 59 -8.15 6.17 0.19
N HIS A 60 -7.15 6.78 0.82
CA HIS A 60 -7.32 7.58 2.04
C HIS A 60 -6.76 8.97 1.81
N ASP A 61 -7.53 10.01 2.15
CA ASP A 61 -7.13 11.40 1.89
C ASP A 61 -5.90 11.82 2.70
N SER A 62 -5.67 11.18 3.85
CA SER A 62 -4.59 11.53 4.74
C SER A 62 -4.21 10.34 5.62
N TRP A 63 -3.06 10.45 6.27
CA TRP A 63 -2.64 9.48 7.28
C TRP A 63 -3.65 9.37 8.42
N GLU A 64 -4.20 10.50 8.85
CA GLU A 64 -5.16 10.54 9.94
C GLU A 64 -6.43 9.78 9.59
N THR A 65 -6.95 9.96 8.37
CA THR A 65 -8.13 9.24 7.89
C THR A 65 -7.86 7.74 7.83
N PHE A 66 -6.67 7.35 7.35
CA PHE A 66 -6.26 5.95 7.32
C PHE A 66 -6.25 5.34 8.72
N GLN A 67 -5.68 6.04 9.70
CA GLN A 67 -5.59 5.56 11.08
C GLN A 67 -6.97 5.29 11.69
N VAL A 68 -7.95 6.15 11.38
CA VAL A 68 -9.30 6.02 11.92
C VAL A 68 -10.06 4.88 11.28
N THR A 69 -9.86 4.64 9.97
CA THR A 69 -10.69 3.70 9.20
C THR A 69 -10.06 2.32 9.04
N ARG A 70 -8.77 2.16 9.32
CA ARG A 70 -8.10 0.88 9.09
C ARG A 70 -8.58 -0.19 10.06
N PRO A 71 -8.55 -1.47 9.66
CA PRO A 71 -8.83 -2.58 10.58
C PRO A 71 -7.83 -2.63 11.73
N ALA A 72 -8.21 -3.26 12.84
CA ALA A 72 -7.31 -3.51 13.96
C ALA A 72 -6.14 -4.39 13.53
N GLY A 73 -4.99 -4.21 14.18
CA GLY A 73 -3.77 -4.96 13.87
C GLY A 73 -2.55 -4.06 13.96
N ARG A 74 -1.37 -4.66 13.85
CA ARG A 74 -0.12 -3.91 13.92
C ARG A 74 0.15 -3.18 12.62
N LEU A 75 0.82 -2.01 12.72
CA LEU A 75 1.44 -1.35 11.58
C LEU A 75 2.92 -1.73 11.58
N VAL A 76 3.38 -2.32 10.49
CA VAL A 76 4.77 -2.72 10.33
C VAL A 76 5.41 -1.87 9.24
N LEU A 77 6.31 -0.96 9.64
CA LEU A 77 6.97 -0.07 8.71
C LEU A 77 8.18 -0.75 8.07
N LEU A 78 8.20 -0.80 6.75
CA LEU A 78 9.34 -1.29 5.98
C LEU A 78 10.25 -0.09 5.68
N THR A 79 11.42 -0.07 6.30
CA THR A 79 12.38 1.02 6.19
C THR A 79 13.81 0.51 6.28
N THR A 80 14.73 1.22 5.65
CA THR A 80 16.16 0.89 5.73
C THR A 80 16.77 1.25 7.09
N LYS A 81 16.02 1.97 7.93
CA LYS A 81 16.46 2.40 9.25
C LYS A 81 15.97 1.49 10.38
N ALA A 82 15.35 0.37 10.05
CA ALA A 82 14.83 -0.54 11.05
C ALA A 82 15.93 -1.37 11.70
N ASP A 83 15.70 -1.78 12.96
CA ASP A 83 16.61 -2.62 13.71
C ASP A 83 16.53 -4.09 13.31
N GLU A 84 15.38 -4.51 12.74
CA GLU A 84 15.14 -5.90 12.36
C GLU A 84 15.14 -6.06 10.85
N HIS A 85 15.64 -7.20 10.38
CA HIS A 85 15.60 -7.55 8.96
C HIS A 85 14.28 -8.20 8.60
N LEU A 86 13.86 -8.02 7.34
CA LEU A 86 12.60 -8.55 6.83
C LEU A 86 12.48 -10.07 7.00
N TRP A 87 13.54 -10.80 6.71
CA TRP A 87 13.51 -12.27 6.80
C TRP A 87 13.51 -12.81 8.21
N GLY A 88 13.93 -12.03 9.19
CA GLY A 88 13.87 -12.44 10.59
C GLY A 88 12.62 -11.99 11.30
N PHE A 89 11.76 -11.23 10.63
CA PHE A 89 10.58 -10.66 11.23
C PHE A 89 9.40 -11.66 11.18
N LYS A 90 8.72 -11.82 12.30
CA LYS A 90 7.54 -12.67 12.36
C LYS A 90 6.28 -11.85 12.14
N PHE A 91 5.64 -12.04 10.98
CA PHE A 91 4.40 -11.37 10.67
C PHE A 91 3.23 -12.04 11.37
N GLU A 92 2.23 -11.24 11.74
CA GLU A 92 0.97 -11.71 12.29
C GLU A 92 -0.12 -11.57 11.24
N GLN A 93 -1.21 -12.30 11.44
CA GLN A 93 -2.27 -12.41 10.42
C GLN A 93 -2.89 -11.07 10.01
N ASP A 94 -3.03 -10.15 10.97
CA ASP A 94 -3.71 -8.87 10.74
C ASP A 94 -2.73 -7.70 10.64
N ASP A 95 -1.46 -7.97 10.34
CA ASP A 95 -0.48 -6.91 10.12
C ASP A 95 -0.79 -6.11 8.87
N THR A 96 -0.55 -4.81 8.94
CA THR A 96 -0.51 -3.94 7.77
C THR A 96 0.94 -3.51 7.54
N LEU A 97 1.51 -3.89 6.41
CA LEU A 97 2.86 -3.50 6.01
C LEU A 97 2.79 -2.13 5.36
N VAL A 98 3.52 -1.17 5.92
CA VAL A 98 3.52 0.20 5.43
C VAL A 98 4.81 0.45 4.66
N MET A 99 4.67 0.80 3.39
CA MET A 99 5.77 1.23 2.53
C MET A 99 5.88 2.74 2.64
N GLY A 100 7.07 3.24 2.99
CA GLY A 100 7.33 4.66 3.09
C GLY A 100 7.44 5.34 1.72
N ARG A 101 7.66 6.66 1.76
CA ARG A 101 7.87 7.45 0.53
C ARG A 101 9.19 7.02 -0.13
N GLU A 102 9.17 7.03 -1.44
CA GLU A 102 10.36 6.73 -2.25
C GLU A 102 11.41 7.85 -2.18
#